data_496a62ad8c1f742eaa54c527b508ff13
#
_entry.id   496a62ad8c1f742eaa54c527b508ff13
#
_cell.length_a   1.000
_cell.length_b   1.000
_cell.length_c   1.000
_cell.angle_alpha   90.00
_cell.angle_beta   90.00
_cell.angle_gamma   90.00
#
_symmetry.space_group_name_H-M   'P 1'
#
loop_
_entity.id
_entity.type
_entity.pdbx_description
1 polymer ?
#
loop_
_entity_poly.entity_id
_entity_poly.type
_entity_poly.pdbx_seq_one_letter_code
_entity_poly.pdbx_strand_id
1 'polypeptide(L)'
;MSSLPLVVSFYTLDTPYEEEVKYLQASCESFQIENQIEGIPSAGSWERNCAFKPIFILKKMEECQRPLLWVDADAVFIRPLENLSVFSADFAVRIYPCPEDHPSKIVSATLFINNTEAARNLVYLWAKECLLMLEDKERVQEVWDQDALRRVLFTKAHKAQVVPLPVEYSKIVGHPGDEEECLDPVIIQNQASRRYKRWINHPEERLLGW
;
A
#
# COMPACT_ATOMS: atom_id res chain seq x y z
N MET A 1 -19.62 -15.69 10.74
CA MET A 1 -19.46 -14.43 10.02
C MET A 1 -17.99 -14.15 9.96
N SER A 2 -17.37 -14.00 8.78
CA SER A 2 -15.98 -13.58 8.70
C SER A 2 -15.87 -12.17 9.29
N SER A 3 -14.97 -11.98 10.24
CA SER A 3 -14.67 -10.63 10.75
C SER A 3 -14.06 -9.79 9.62
N LEU A 4 -14.33 -8.49 9.61
CA LEU A 4 -13.66 -7.54 8.71
C LEU A 4 -12.13 -7.63 8.88
N PRO A 5 -11.33 -7.37 7.83
CA PRO A 5 -9.89 -7.32 7.96
C PRO A 5 -9.46 -6.18 8.90
N LEU A 6 -8.35 -6.38 9.61
CA LEU A 6 -7.72 -5.32 10.39
C LEU A 6 -7.04 -4.34 9.44
N VAL A 7 -7.35 -3.05 9.54
CA VAL A 7 -6.66 -2.01 8.79
C VAL A 7 -5.27 -1.81 9.39
N VAL A 8 -4.23 -1.89 8.54
CA VAL A 8 -2.84 -1.67 8.95
C VAL A 8 -2.17 -0.64 8.04
N SER A 9 -1.36 0.22 8.63
CA SER A 9 -0.57 1.24 7.95
C SER A 9 0.65 1.61 8.76
N PHE A 10 1.63 2.22 8.12
CA PHE A 10 2.66 2.98 8.80
C PHE A 10 2.91 4.32 8.13
N TYR A 11 3.46 5.25 8.88
CA TYR A 11 4.00 6.51 8.39
C TYR A 11 5.42 6.73 8.93
N THR A 12 6.22 7.52 8.23
CA THR A 12 7.58 7.83 8.67
C THR A 12 7.58 9.05 9.58
N LEU A 13 8.22 8.91 10.74
CA LEU A 13 8.42 9.98 11.71
C LEU A 13 9.33 11.07 11.14
N ASP A 14 9.17 12.29 11.62
CA ASP A 14 9.91 13.50 11.18
C ASP A 14 9.75 13.79 9.69
N THR A 15 8.61 13.41 9.11
CA THR A 15 8.25 13.67 7.71
C THR A 15 6.82 14.25 7.60
N PRO A 16 6.47 14.87 6.46
CA PRO A 16 5.09 15.35 6.24
C PRO A 16 4.00 14.28 6.31
N TYR A 17 4.36 12.98 6.27
CA TYR A 17 3.39 11.90 6.44
C TYR A 17 2.77 11.87 7.85
N GLU A 18 3.38 12.51 8.86
CA GLU A 18 2.75 12.70 10.18
C GLU A 18 1.49 13.57 10.11
N GLU A 19 1.40 14.48 9.17
CA GLU A 19 0.18 15.26 8.96
C GLU A 19 -0.85 14.49 8.13
N GLU A 20 -0.40 13.80 7.09
CA GLU A 20 -1.30 13.00 6.22
C GLU A 20 -2.00 11.89 7.01
N VAL A 21 -1.28 11.18 7.86
CA VAL A 21 -1.82 10.04 8.61
C VAL A 21 -2.93 10.44 9.57
N LYS A 22 -3.00 11.69 10.02
CA LYS A 22 -4.07 12.20 10.89
C LYS A 22 -5.45 12.09 10.23
N TYR A 23 -5.52 12.28 8.91
CA TYR A 23 -6.77 12.12 8.16
C TYR A 23 -7.19 10.65 8.08
N LEU A 24 -6.25 9.73 7.88
CA LEU A 24 -6.52 8.30 7.93
C LEU A 24 -7.02 7.88 9.32
N GLN A 25 -6.32 8.28 10.39
CA GLN A 25 -6.71 7.98 11.78
C GLN A 25 -8.10 8.52 12.10
N ALA A 26 -8.36 9.80 11.79
CA ALA A 26 -9.66 10.43 12.03
C ALA A 26 -10.80 9.73 11.26
N SER A 27 -10.55 9.30 10.02
CA SER A 27 -11.54 8.57 9.24
C SER A 27 -11.82 7.16 9.80
N CYS A 28 -10.78 6.45 10.24
CA CYS A 28 -10.94 5.16 10.93
C CYS A 28 -11.77 5.32 12.21
N GLU A 29 -11.50 6.34 13.01
CA GLU A 29 -12.26 6.65 14.22
C GLU A 29 -13.73 6.97 13.91
N SER A 30 -13.99 7.82 12.93
CA SER A 30 -15.33 8.25 12.53
C SER A 30 -16.22 7.08 12.10
N PHE A 31 -15.65 6.08 11.44
CA PHE A 31 -16.37 4.90 10.97
C PHE A 31 -16.17 3.66 11.87
N GLN A 32 -15.54 3.82 13.04
CA GLN A 32 -15.27 2.75 14.00
C GLN A 32 -14.51 1.56 13.36
N ILE A 33 -13.57 1.86 12.47
CA ILE A 33 -12.75 0.89 11.77
C ILE A 33 -11.58 0.47 12.67
N GLU A 34 -11.49 -0.82 12.99
CA GLU A 34 -10.38 -1.37 13.75
C GLU A 34 -9.08 -1.23 12.97
N ASN A 35 -8.06 -0.61 13.58
CA ASN A 35 -6.82 -0.31 12.90
C ASN A 35 -5.58 -0.40 13.78
N GLN A 36 -4.42 -0.60 13.15
CA GLN A 36 -3.08 -0.46 13.73
C GLN A 36 -2.24 0.39 12.77
N ILE A 37 -2.07 1.66 13.10
CA ILE A 37 -1.32 2.65 12.33
C ILE A 37 -0.11 3.08 13.15
N GLU A 38 1.11 2.79 12.67
CA GLU A 38 2.35 2.95 13.43
C GLU A 38 3.27 4.01 12.81
N GLY A 39 3.85 4.87 13.67
CA GLY A 39 4.97 5.73 13.29
C GLY A 39 6.28 4.93 13.32
N ILE A 40 7.05 4.97 12.23
CA ILE A 40 8.35 4.30 12.13
C ILE A 40 9.45 5.30 11.79
N PRO A 41 10.70 5.07 12.23
CA PRO A 41 11.83 5.88 11.77
C PRO A 41 11.99 5.79 10.24
N SER A 42 12.37 6.92 9.60
CA SER A 42 12.71 6.90 8.18
C SER A 42 13.95 6.06 7.90
N ALA A 43 13.91 5.23 6.86
CA ALA A 43 15.05 4.45 6.37
C ALA A 43 16.04 5.28 5.52
N GLY A 44 15.88 6.61 5.49
CA GLY A 44 16.81 7.57 4.86
C GLY A 44 16.47 7.96 3.43
N SER A 45 15.61 7.24 2.73
CA SER A 45 15.07 7.66 1.42
C SER A 45 13.63 7.19 1.24
N TRP A 46 12.90 7.84 0.34
CA TRP A 46 11.53 7.48 0.03
C TRP A 46 11.41 6.03 -0.49
N GLU A 47 12.33 5.60 -1.34
CA GLU A 47 12.37 4.25 -1.92
C GLU A 47 12.56 3.18 -0.86
N ARG A 48 13.45 3.42 0.11
CA ARG A 48 13.68 2.50 1.24
C ARG A 48 12.47 2.44 2.17
N ASN A 49 11.81 3.58 2.40
CA ASN A 49 10.58 3.63 3.18
C ASN A 49 9.47 2.82 2.50
N CYS A 50 9.31 2.96 1.16
CA CYS A 50 8.35 2.16 0.40
C CYS A 50 8.67 0.66 0.44
N ALA A 51 9.95 0.29 0.27
CA ALA A 51 10.39 -1.11 0.31
C ALA A 51 10.19 -1.78 1.68
N PHE A 52 10.00 -1.00 2.74
CA PHE A 52 9.68 -1.52 4.07
C PHE A 52 8.24 -2.03 4.18
N LYS A 53 7.33 -1.59 3.30
CA LYS A 53 5.90 -1.97 3.32
C LYS A 53 5.67 -3.48 3.44
N PRO A 54 6.20 -4.36 2.56
CA PRO A 54 5.98 -5.80 2.69
C PRO A 54 6.59 -6.39 3.96
N ILE A 55 7.69 -5.84 4.48
CA ILE A 55 8.32 -6.28 5.74
C ILE A 55 7.37 -5.96 6.91
N PHE A 56 6.81 -4.77 6.94
CA PHE A 56 5.82 -4.36 7.94
C PHE A 56 4.57 -5.25 7.89
N ILE A 57 4.05 -5.52 6.68
CA ILE A 57 2.89 -6.41 6.49
C ILE A 57 3.18 -7.81 7.03
N LEU A 58 4.36 -8.41 6.74
CA LEU A 58 4.75 -9.71 7.29
C LEU A 58 4.76 -9.71 8.82
N LYS A 59 5.33 -8.67 9.43
CA LYS A 59 5.31 -8.48 10.88
C LYS A 59 3.87 -8.47 11.41
N LYS A 60 2.97 -7.70 10.78
CA LYS A 60 1.57 -7.63 11.19
C LYS A 60 0.79 -8.93 10.97
N MET A 61 1.08 -9.68 9.91
CA MET A 61 0.51 -11.02 9.72
C MET A 61 0.90 -11.98 10.84
N GLU A 62 2.14 -11.88 11.33
CA GLU A 62 2.63 -12.70 12.45
C GLU A 62 2.02 -12.28 13.78
N GLU A 63 1.94 -10.97 14.06
CA GLU A 63 1.39 -10.43 15.30
C GLU A 63 -0.12 -10.63 15.44
N CYS A 64 -0.87 -10.36 14.37
CA CYS A 64 -2.34 -10.27 14.43
C CYS A 64 -3.05 -11.59 14.14
N GLN A 65 -2.44 -12.50 13.38
CA GLN A 65 -2.98 -13.81 12.99
C GLN A 65 -4.39 -13.77 12.41
N ARG A 66 -4.71 -12.69 11.64
CA ARG A 66 -6.01 -12.45 11.01
C ARG A 66 -5.83 -11.73 9.66
N PRO A 67 -6.88 -11.68 8.80
CA PRO A 67 -6.81 -10.93 7.55
C PRO A 67 -6.51 -9.45 7.78
N LEU A 68 -5.67 -8.87 6.91
CA LEU A 68 -5.24 -7.47 6.96
C LEU A 68 -5.75 -6.70 5.74
N LEU A 69 -6.05 -5.42 5.92
CA LEU A 69 -6.23 -4.45 4.86
C LEU A 69 -5.14 -3.38 5.01
N TRP A 70 -4.11 -3.48 4.17
CA TRP A 70 -3.13 -2.42 4.06
C TRP A 70 -3.72 -1.21 3.37
N VAL A 71 -3.48 -0.01 3.90
CA VAL A 71 -3.74 1.27 3.25
C VAL A 71 -2.52 2.18 3.41
N ASP A 72 -2.19 2.99 2.39
CA ASP A 72 -1.11 3.96 2.52
C ASP A 72 -1.50 5.07 3.53
N ALA A 73 -0.50 5.72 4.14
CA ALA A 73 -0.71 6.70 5.21
C ALA A 73 -1.48 7.96 4.78
N ASP A 74 -1.57 8.21 3.49
CA ASP A 74 -2.33 9.30 2.87
C ASP A 74 -3.73 8.88 2.38
N ALA A 75 -4.17 7.68 2.75
CA ALA A 75 -5.52 7.21 2.49
C ALA A 75 -6.54 7.88 3.43
N VAL A 76 -7.80 7.95 2.97
CA VAL A 76 -8.92 8.39 3.80
C VAL A 76 -10.13 7.48 3.52
N PHE A 77 -10.75 6.97 4.57
CA PHE A 77 -12.05 6.28 4.45
C PHE A 77 -13.16 7.32 4.29
N ILE A 78 -13.99 7.15 3.28
CA ILE A 78 -15.14 8.01 2.99
C ILE A 78 -16.44 7.36 3.46
N ARG A 79 -16.42 6.03 3.60
CA ARG A 79 -17.53 5.21 4.10
C ARG A 79 -17.02 4.11 5.01
N PRO A 80 -17.90 3.47 5.81
CA PRO A 80 -17.54 2.30 6.60
C PRO A 80 -16.98 1.17 5.74
N LEU A 81 -16.06 0.40 6.33
CA LEU A 81 -15.55 -0.83 5.71
C LEU A 81 -16.65 -1.90 5.71
N GLU A 82 -16.94 -2.46 4.55
CA GLU A 82 -17.91 -3.53 4.38
C GLU A 82 -17.24 -4.87 4.06
N ASN A 83 -17.93 -5.97 4.32
CA ASN A 83 -17.43 -7.30 3.98
C ASN A 83 -17.60 -7.56 2.49
N LEU A 84 -16.49 -7.79 1.80
CA LEU A 84 -16.46 -8.09 0.37
C LEU A 84 -16.18 -9.56 0.09
N SER A 85 -16.72 -10.06 -1.03
CA SER A 85 -16.43 -11.41 -1.52
C SER A 85 -14.94 -11.63 -1.81
N VAL A 86 -14.21 -10.59 -2.23
CA VAL A 86 -12.75 -10.65 -2.47
C VAL A 86 -11.95 -10.98 -1.20
N PHE A 87 -12.52 -10.77 0.00
CA PHE A 87 -11.87 -11.11 1.27
C PHE A 87 -11.82 -12.63 1.55
N SER A 88 -12.33 -13.46 0.65
CA SER A 88 -12.13 -14.90 0.68
C SER A 88 -10.88 -15.37 -0.09
N ALA A 89 -10.28 -14.53 -0.94
CA ALA A 89 -9.05 -14.82 -1.64
C ALA A 89 -7.82 -14.73 -0.71
N ASP A 90 -6.65 -15.17 -1.19
CA ASP A 90 -5.40 -14.98 -0.44
C ASP A 90 -4.93 -13.53 -0.47
N PHE A 91 -5.10 -12.86 -1.61
CA PHE A 91 -4.61 -11.51 -1.83
C PHE A 91 -5.54 -10.75 -2.80
N ALA A 92 -5.80 -9.46 -2.54
CA ALA A 92 -6.48 -8.62 -3.50
C ALA A 92 -5.73 -7.29 -3.68
N VAL A 93 -5.64 -6.85 -4.93
CA VAL A 93 -4.93 -5.63 -5.35
C VAL A 93 -5.65 -4.97 -6.52
N ARG A 94 -5.66 -3.64 -6.59
CA ARG A 94 -6.22 -2.92 -7.74
C ARG A 94 -5.38 -3.23 -8.99
N ILE A 95 -6.05 -3.69 -10.07
CA ILE A 95 -5.44 -4.06 -11.35
C ILE A 95 -6.06 -3.22 -12.45
N TYR A 96 -5.22 -2.47 -13.18
CA TYR A 96 -5.67 -1.68 -14.33
C TYR A 96 -5.67 -2.48 -15.64
N PRO A 97 -6.55 -2.12 -16.61
CA PRO A 97 -6.66 -2.77 -17.92
C PRO A 97 -5.53 -2.33 -18.88
N CYS A 98 -4.27 -2.57 -18.51
CA CYS A 98 -3.07 -2.28 -19.32
C CYS A 98 -2.15 -3.52 -19.36
N PRO A 99 -1.10 -3.56 -20.21
CA PRO A 99 -0.16 -4.68 -20.29
C PRO A 99 0.47 -5.03 -18.92
N GLU A 100 0.84 -6.30 -18.73
CA GLU A 100 1.38 -6.80 -17.46
C GLU A 100 2.71 -6.15 -17.07
N ASP A 101 3.52 -5.75 -18.03
CA ASP A 101 4.78 -5.06 -17.85
C ASP A 101 4.64 -3.54 -17.62
N HIS A 102 3.45 -2.99 -17.79
CA HIS A 102 3.20 -1.57 -17.54
C HIS A 102 3.37 -1.22 -16.06
N PRO A 103 4.12 -0.16 -15.69
CA PRO A 103 4.37 0.21 -14.29
C PRO A 103 3.09 0.46 -13.46
N SER A 104 2.03 0.94 -14.13
CA SER A 104 0.73 1.19 -13.49
C SER A 104 -0.21 -0.01 -13.55
N LYS A 105 0.26 -1.23 -13.91
CA LYS A 105 -0.60 -2.42 -14.01
C LYS A 105 -1.34 -2.71 -12.72
N ILE A 106 -0.70 -2.49 -11.59
CA ILE A 106 -1.28 -2.65 -10.25
C ILE A 106 -1.09 -1.36 -9.46
N VAL A 107 -1.84 -1.23 -8.36
CA VAL A 107 -1.66 -0.17 -7.36
C VAL A 107 -1.53 -0.79 -5.97
N SER A 108 -0.40 -0.54 -5.29
CA SER A 108 -0.11 -1.09 -3.97
C SER A 108 -0.61 -0.21 -2.81
N ALA A 109 -1.36 0.85 -3.10
CA ALA A 109 -1.83 1.79 -2.09
C ALA A 109 -2.91 1.21 -1.15
N THR A 110 -3.74 0.27 -1.66
CA THR A 110 -4.64 -0.56 -0.86
C THR A 110 -4.47 -2.02 -1.25
N LEU A 111 -4.27 -2.89 -0.26
CA LEU A 111 -4.08 -4.33 -0.46
C LEU A 111 -4.89 -5.10 0.59
N PHE A 112 -5.64 -6.10 0.17
CA PHE A 112 -6.16 -7.11 1.08
C PHE A 112 -5.20 -8.31 1.13
N ILE A 113 -4.86 -8.75 2.33
CA ILE A 113 -3.96 -9.87 2.60
C ILE A 113 -4.63 -10.81 3.59
N ASN A 114 -4.95 -12.03 3.15
CA ASN A 114 -5.51 -13.04 4.02
C ASN A 114 -4.43 -13.67 4.91
N ASN A 115 -4.82 -14.23 6.04
CA ASN A 115 -3.89 -14.94 6.93
C ASN A 115 -3.70 -16.40 6.49
N THR A 116 -3.21 -16.61 5.27
CA THR A 116 -2.91 -17.92 4.70
C THR A 116 -1.41 -18.06 4.45
N GLU A 117 -0.93 -19.31 4.37
CA GLU A 117 0.47 -19.58 4.01
C GLU A 117 0.80 -19.05 2.60
N ALA A 118 -0.14 -19.17 1.66
CA ALA A 118 0.04 -18.69 0.29
C ALA A 118 0.18 -17.15 0.24
N ALA A 119 -0.67 -16.42 0.98
CA ALA A 119 -0.55 -14.97 1.12
C ALA A 119 0.77 -14.56 1.76
N ARG A 120 1.17 -15.22 2.86
CA ARG A 120 2.44 -14.97 3.54
C ARG A 120 3.63 -15.18 2.62
N ASN A 121 3.64 -16.26 1.84
CA ASN A 121 4.70 -16.53 0.87
C ASN A 121 4.76 -15.46 -0.23
N LEU A 122 3.60 -14.99 -0.73
CA LEU A 122 3.55 -13.91 -1.71
C LEU A 122 4.18 -12.62 -1.14
N VAL A 123 3.79 -12.22 0.07
CA VAL A 123 4.34 -11.00 0.72
C VAL A 123 5.84 -11.16 1.01
N TYR A 124 6.30 -12.36 1.37
CA TYR A 124 7.73 -12.65 1.54
C TYR A 124 8.51 -12.49 0.21
N LEU A 125 7.99 -13.03 -0.88
CA LEU A 125 8.60 -12.86 -2.21
C LEU A 125 8.64 -11.38 -2.62
N TRP A 126 7.59 -10.61 -2.31
CA TRP A 126 7.56 -9.18 -2.54
C TRP A 126 8.62 -8.44 -1.72
N ALA A 127 8.76 -8.73 -0.43
CA ALA A 127 9.81 -8.15 0.41
C ALA A 127 11.20 -8.45 -0.15
N LYS A 128 11.45 -9.71 -0.56
CA LYS A 128 12.70 -10.13 -1.17
C LYS A 128 12.99 -9.36 -2.47
N GLU A 129 11.98 -9.20 -3.35
CA GLU A 129 12.14 -8.45 -4.60
C GLU A 129 12.46 -6.97 -4.32
N CYS A 130 11.79 -6.33 -3.35
CA CYS A 130 12.12 -4.96 -2.93
C CYS A 130 13.59 -4.83 -2.52
N LEU A 131 14.11 -5.75 -1.71
CA LEU A 131 15.50 -5.71 -1.27
C LEU A 131 16.47 -5.90 -2.43
N LEU A 132 16.22 -6.86 -3.34
CA LEU A 132 17.03 -7.06 -4.53
C LEU A 132 17.07 -5.81 -5.41
N MET A 133 15.92 -5.15 -5.57
CA MET A 133 15.84 -3.90 -6.34
C MET A 133 16.60 -2.74 -5.70
N LEU A 134 16.68 -2.68 -4.37
CA LEU A 134 17.47 -1.65 -3.65
C LEU A 134 18.99 -1.91 -3.74
N GLU A 135 19.41 -3.16 -3.88
CA GLU A 135 20.83 -3.54 -4.00
C GLU A 135 21.38 -3.34 -5.41
N ASP A 136 20.52 -3.31 -6.42
CA ASP A 136 20.92 -3.16 -7.83
C ASP A 136 21.41 -1.73 -8.13
N LYS A 137 22.75 -1.56 -8.10
CA LYS A 137 23.43 -0.27 -8.35
C LYS A 137 23.42 0.15 -9.83
N GLU A 138 23.15 -0.76 -10.76
CA GLU A 138 23.06 -0.48 -12.20
C GLU A 138 21.66 -0.02 -12.60
N ARG A 139 20.72 -0.08 -11.69
CA ARG A 139 19.33 0.28 -11.94
C ARG A 139 19.18 1.78 -12.21
N VAL A 140 18.70 2.09 -13.40
CA VAL A 140 18.40 3.48 -13.83
C VAL A 140 17.04 3.97 -13.31
N GLN A 141 16.12 3.04 -12.98
CA GLN A 141 14.77 3.36 -12.53
C GLN A 141 14.68 3.37 -11.01
N GLU A 142 13.82 4.24 -10.50
CA GLU A 142 13.50 4.28 -9.07
C GLU A 142 12.93 2.95 -8.57
N VAL A 143 13.23 2.60 -7.33
CA VAL A 143 12.69 1.40 -6.67
C VAL A 143 11.33 1.74 -6.08
N TRP A 144 10.28 1.18 -6.66
CA TRP A 144 8.94 1.28 -6.12
C TRP A 144 8.50 -0.10 -5.60
N ASP A 145 7.94 -0.13 -4.41
CA ASP A 145 7.34 -1.32 -3.84
C ASP A 145 6.27 -1.93 -4.77
N GLN A 146 5.53 -1.07 -5.46
CA GLN A 146 4.53 -1.44 -6.45
C GLN A 146 5.14 -2.19 -7.64
N ASP A 147 6.30 -1.77 -8.18
CA ASP A 147 6.96 -2.47 -9.29
C ASP A 147 7.48 -3.83 -8.83
N ALA A 148 8.02 -3.92 -7.61
CA ALA A 148 8.43 -5.19 -7.02
C ALA A 148 7.24 -6.16 -6.86
N LEU A 149 6.11 -5.67 -6.35
CA LEU A 149 4.89 -6.48 -6.22
C LEU A 149 4.39 -6.94 -7.59
N ARG A 150 4.35 -6.03 -8.58
CA ARG A 150 3.95 -6.36 -9.96
C ARG A 150 4.78 -7.51 -10.52
N ARG A 151 6.12 -7.45 -10.39
CA ARG A 151 7.02 -8.52 -10.84
C ARG A 151 6.68 -9.85 -10.19
N VAL A 152 6.50 -9.88 -8.87
CA VAL A 152 6.15 -11.10 -8.15
C VAL A 152 4.81 -11.66 -8.63
N LEU A 153 3.79 -10.83 -8.80
CA LEU A 153 2.46 -11.27 -9.23
C LEU A 153 2.46 -11.91 -10.63
N PHE A 154 3.24 -11.37 -11.57
CA PHE A 154 3.23 -11.84 -12.96
C PHE A 154 4.32 -12.85 -13.31
N THR A 155 5.26 -13.17 -12.39
CA THR A 155 6.22 -14.28 -12.58
C THR A 155 5.63 -15.65 -12.30
N LYS A 156 4.44 -15.72 -11.70
CA LYS A 156 3.78 -16.99 -11.29
C LYS A 156 4.59 -17.83 -10.30
N ALA A 157 5.58 -17.24 -9.63
CA ALA A 157 6.38 -17.93 -8.62
C ALA A 157 5.62 -18.19 -7.31
N HIS A 158 4.49 -17.47 -7.08
CA HIS A 158 3.62 -17.65 -5.92
C HIS A 158 2.46 -18.60 -6.20
N LYS A 159 1.86 -19.16 -5.13
CA LYS A 159 0.67 -20.03 -5.19
C LYS A 159 -0.60 -19.34 -4.67
N ALA A 160 -0.51 -18.06 -4.31
CA ALA A 160 -1.63 -17.32 -3.77
C ALA A 160 -2.71 -17.09 -4.84
N GLN A 161 -3.97 -17.23 -4.43
CA GLN A 161 -5.12 -16.78 -5.22
C GLN A 161 -5.21 -15.27 -5.14
N VAL A 162 -4.86 -14.58 -6.24
CA VAL A 162 -4.88 -13.14 -6.36
C VAL A 162 -6.11 -12.71 -7.15
N VAL A 163 -6.88 -11.75 -6.62
CA VAL A 163 -8.07 -11.21 -7.26
C VAL A 163 -8.01 -9.69 -7.36
N PRO A 164 -8.71 -9.08 -8.33
CA PRO A 164 -8.82 -7.63 -8.39
C PRO A 164 -9.55 -7.07 -7.16
N LEU A 165 -8.96 -6.05 -6.52
CA LEU A 165 -9.64 -5.23 -5.54
C LEU A 165 -10.55 -4.23 -6.27
N PRO A 166 -11.83 -4.06 -5.86
CA PRO A 166 -12.72 -3.08 -6.47
C PRO A 166 -12.17 -1.65 -6.37
N VAL A 167 -12.44 -0.82 -7.39
CA VAL A 167 -11.94 0.56 -7.47
C VAL A 167 -12.38 1.40 -6.28
N GLU A 168 -13.55 1.13 -5.70
CA GLU A 168 -14.11 1.81 -4.53
C GLU A 168 -13.19 1.71 -3.31
N TYR A 169 -12.37 0.66 -3.23
CA TYR A 169 -11.42 0.44 -2.13
C TYR A 169 -10.01 0.97 -2.42
N SER A 170 -9.76 1.54 -3.60
CA SER A 170 -8.44 2.04 -3.98
C SER A 170 -8.53 3.17 -5.01
N LYS A 171 -9.50 4.08 -4.86
CA LYS A 171 -9.67 5.22 -5.76
C LYS A 171 -8.49 6.18 -5.62
N ILE A 172 -7.78 6.42 -6.72
CA ILE A 172 -6.68 7.39 -6.79
C ILE A 172 -7.25 8.77 -7.15
N VAL A 173 -7.12 9.74 -6.26
CA VAL A 173 -7.56 11.13 -6.50
C VAL A 173 -6.80 11.74 -7.67
N GLY A 174 -7.54 12.30 -8.63
CA GLY A 174 -6.98 12.91 -9.83
C GLY A 174 -6.48 11.92 -10.89
N HIS A 175 -6.79 10.62 -10.75
CA HIS A 175 -6.59 9.65 -11.83
C HIS A 175 -7.84 9.60 -12.72
N PRO A 176 -7.76 9.98 -14.02
CA PRO A 176 -8.95 10.16 -14.87
C PRO A 176 -9.86 8.93 -14.91
N GLY A 177 -9.30 7.72 -15.07
CA GLY A 177 -10.10 6.48 -15.08
C GLY A 177 -10.83 6.22 -13.78
N ASP A 178 -10.20 6.46 -12.62
CA ASP A 178 -10.83 6.27 -11.32
C ASP A 178 -11.90 7.32 -11.04
N GLU A 179 -11.72 8.56 -11.52
CA GLU A 179 -12.75 9.60 -11.40
C GLU A 179 -14.01 9.29 -12.21
N GLU A 180 -13.86 8.64 -13.37
CA GLU A 180 -14.98 8.22 -14.20
C GLU A 180 -15.65 6.94 -13.69
N GLU A 181 -14.85 5.95 -13.25
CA GLU A 181 -15.33 4.63 -12.82
C GLU A 181 -15.96 4.63 -11.42
N CYS A 182 -15.48 5.48 -10.50
CA CYS A 182 -15.84 5.43 -9.08
C CYS A 182 -16.39 6.75 -8.57
N LEU A 183 -17.72 6.88 -8.54
CA LEU A 183 -18.40 8.06 -8.00
C LEU A 183 -18.62 7.98 -6.48
N ASP A 184 -18.60 6.78 -5.91
CA ASP A 184 -18.93 6.53 -4.49
C ASP A 184 -17.84 5.64 -3.83
N PRO A 185 -16.63 6.19 -3.58
CA PRO A 185 -15.52 5.43 -3.02
C PRO A 185 -15.73 5.07 -1.54
N VAL A 186 -15.12 3.96 -1.12
CA VAL A 186 -14.92 3.60 0.29
C VAL A 186 -13.59 4.17 0.79
N ILE A 187 -12.53 4.04 -0.02
CA ILE A 187 -11.18 4.53 0.29
C ILE A 187 -10.68 5.39 -0.87
N ILE A 188 -10.21 6.60 -0.56
CA ILE A 188 -9.47 7.45 -1.48
C ILE A 188 -7.99 7.49 -1.11
N GLN A 189 -7.12 7.63 -2.13
CA GLN A 189 -5.66 7.73 -2.04
C GLN A 189 -5.21 9.10 -2.54
N ASN A 190 -4.63 9.93 -1.67
CA ASN A 190 -4.32 11.35 -1.97
C ASN A 190 -2.99 11.56 -2.68
N GLN A 191 -2.20 10.50 -2.91
CA GLN A 191 -0.90 10.53 -3.60
C GLN A 191 0.09 11.56 -3.02
N ALA A 192 0.24 11.57 -1.69
CA ALA A 192 1.16 12.46 -0.98
C ALA A 192 2.62 12.31 -1.46
N SER A 193 3.00 11.14 -1.97
CA SER A 193 4.33 10.88 -2.56
C SER A 193 4.69 11.86 -3.68
N ARG A 194 3.71 12.31 -4.48
CA ARG A 194 3.94 13.31 -5.55
C ARG A 194 4.42 14.66 -5.00
N ARG A 195 4.04 14.98 -3.75
CA ARG A 195 4.42 16.23 -3.06
C ARG A 195 5.70 16.07 -2.23
N TYR A 196 5.86 14.93 -1.56
CA TYR A 196 6.84 14.77 -0.49
C TYR A 196 8.06 13.94 -0.84
N LYS A 197 8.06 13.18 -1.95
CA LYS A 197 9.19 12.34 -2.34
C LYS A 197 10.50 13.13 -2.44
N ARG A 198 10.49 14.27 -3.17
CA ARG A 198 11.65 15.14 -3.29
C ARG A 198 12.11 15.66 -1.93
N TRP A 199 11.17 16.07 -1.09
CA TRP A 199 11.45 16.57 0.26
C TRP A 199 12.12 15.53 1.17
N ILE A 200 11.76 14.24 1.02
CA ILE A 200 12.36 13.14 1.79
C ILE A 200 13.74 12.80 1.27
N ASN A 201 13.92 12.78 -0.05
CA ASN A 201 15.18 12.40 -0.69
C ASN A 201 16.25 13.50 -0.66
N HIS A 202 15.85 14.77 -0.48
CA HIS A 202 16.74 15.94 -0.47
C HIS A 202 16.56 16.78 0.80
N PRO A 203 16.92 16.24 1.99
CA PRO A 203 16.73 16.94 3.26
C PRO A 203 17.49 18.28 3.36
N GLU A 204 18.57 18.44 2.59
CA GLU A 204 19.33 19.69 2.50
C GLU A 204 18.53 20.84 1.87
N GLU A 205 17.57 20.55 1.00
CA GLU A 205 16.70 21.57 0.37
C GLU A 205 15.68 22.16 1.36
N ARG A 206 15.40 21.46 2.49
CA ARG A 206 14.49 21.96 3.55
C ARG A 206 14.94 23.26 4.17
N LEU A 207 16.25 23.52 4.19
CA LEU A 207 16.84 24.73 4.76
C LEU A 207 16.72 25.96 3.84
N LEU A 208 16.32 25.76 2.58
CA LEU A 208 16.25 26.82 1.57
C LEU A 208 14.84 27.43 1.41
N GLY A 209 13.84 26.97 2.19
CA GLY A 209 12.53 27.63 2.33
C GLY A 209 11.72 27.68 1.02
N TRP A 210 11.33 26.52 0.49
CA TRP A 210 10.36 26.40 -0.61
C TRP A 210 8.96 26.11 -0.09
#